data_819f71df2dca3a66d2c5ca645c7a228a
#
_entry.id   819f71df2dca3a66d2c5ca645c7a228a
#
_cell.length_a   1.000
_cell.length_b   1.000
_cell.length_c   1.000
_cell.angle_alpha   90.00
_cell.angle_beta   90.00
_cell.angle_gamma   90.00
#
_symmetry.space_group_name_H-M   'P 1'
#
loop_
_entity.id
_entity.type
_entity.pdbx_description
1 polymer ?
#
loop_
_entity_poly.entity_id
_entity_poly.type
_entity_poly.pdbx_seq_one_letter_code
_entity_poly.pdbx_strand_id
1 'polypeptide(L)'
;MIRILILAACLMPTLALAQHNHAGHMAPPVATAAPKEPGQSAFAAIQEIVEILEADPKTDWSKVTIDALRAHLIDMNNVTLGAQVASEPIEGGMRYSVTGAGPVGDSIRRMLLAHAATMNGVNGWRFEASAMEGGAVLTVRAPGADLRKLRGLGFMGVMARGMHHQAHHLAIARGDHPH
;
A
#
# COMPACT_ATOMS: atom_id res chain seq x y z
N MET A 1 50.93 28.56 -60.25
CA MET A 1 50.01 27.43 -60.25
C MET A 1 50.15 26.67 -58.92
N ILE A 2 49.30 26.99 -57.96
CA ILE A 2 49.35 26.39 -56.56
C ILE A 2 48.22 25.41 -56.52
N ARG A 3 48.53 24.14 -56.32
CA ARG A 3 47.55 23.08 -56.09
C ARG A 3 47.25 22.97 -54.56
N ILE A 4 46.02 23.29 -54.20
CA ILE A 4 45.53 23.15 -52.83
C ILE A 4 45.01 21.70 -52.67
N LEU A 5 45.62 20.94 -51.76
CA LEU A 5 45.17 19.62 -51.36
C LEU A 5 44.15 19.81 -50.22
N ILE A 6 42.91 19.42 -50.45
CA ILE A 6 41.87 19.40 -49.42
C ILE A 6 41.90 18.01 -48.77
N LEU A 7 42.26 18.00 -47.49
CA LEU A 7 42.23 16.80 -46.65
C LEU A 7 40.83 16.68 -46.04
N ALA A 8 40.06 15.69 -46.46
CA ALA A 8 38.76 15.38 -45.90
C ALA A 8 38.97 14.51 -44.64
N ALA A 9 38.69 15.04 -43.46
CA ALA A 9 38.65 14.29 -42.23
C ALA A 9 37.29 13.58 -42.07
N CYS A 10 37.26 12.27 -42.20
CA CYS A 10 36.09 11.44 -41.83
C CYS A 10 35.94 11.37 -40.34
N LEU A 11 34.93 12.04 -39.77
CA LEU A 11 34.44 11.79 -38.41
C LEU A 11 33.59 10.51 -38.44
N MET A 12 34.08 9.45 -37.80
CA MET A 12 33.24 8.29 -37.48
C MET A 12 32.55 8.52 -36.17
N PRO A 13 31.21 8.30 -36.05
CA PRO A 13 30.52 8.32 -34.76
C PRO A 13 30.84 7.05 -34.02
N THR A 14 31.43 7.18 -32.84
CA THR A 14 31.58 6.08 -31.86
C THR A 14 30.22 5.78 -31.25
N LEU A 15 29.64 4.64 -31.56
CA LEU A 15 28.48 4.07 -30.85
C LEU A 15 28.94 3.65 -29.46
N ALA A 16 28.60 4.42 -28.44
CA ALA A 16 28.75 4.02 -27.05
C ALA A 16 27.67 2.98 -26.72
N LEU A 17 28.06 1.70 -26.68
CA LEU A 17 27.25 0.64 -26.11
C LEU A 17 27.22 0.84 -24.60
N ALA A 18 26.10 1.30 -24.07
CA ALA A 18 25.85 1.31 -22.65
C ALA A 18 25.67 -0.15 -22.18
N GLN A 19 26.74 -0.75 -21.67
CA GLN A 19 26.65 -2.01 -20.96
C GLN A 19 25.99 -1.75 -19.60
N HIS A 20 24.75 -2.21 -19.45
CA HIS A 20 24.09 -2.31 -18.15
C HIS A 20 24.77 -3.46 -17.38
N ASN A 21 25.68 -3.08 -16.50
CA ASN A 21 26.35 -4.01 -15.60
C ASN A 21 25.38 -4.41 -14.47
N HIS A 22 24.71 -5.56 -14.61
CA HIS A 22 23.92 -6.18 -13.54
C HIS A 22 24.80 -7.00 -12.56
N ALA A 23 26.04 -6.59 -12.34
CA ALA A 23 26.91 -7.28 -11.39
C ALA A 23 26.85 -6.54 -10.04
N GLY A 24 26.33 -7.22 -9.02
CA GLY A 24 26.54 -6.90 -7.62
C GLY A 24 25.30 -6.47 -6.84
N HIS A 25 24.25 -7.29 -6.79
CA HIS A 25 23.41 -7.28 -5.61
C HIS A 25 24.18 -7.90 -4.44
N MET A 26 25.04 -7.13 -3.82
CA MET A 26 25.50 -7.45 -2.46
C MET A 26 24.26 -7.39 -1.57
N ALA A 27 23.90 -8.50 -0.93
CA ALA A 27 22.87 -8.53 0.07
C ALA A 27 23.18 -7.49 1.13
N PRO A 28 22.25 -6.57 1.46
CA PRO A 28 22.49 -5.62 2.53
C PRO A 28 22.65 -6.37 3.86
N PRO A 29 23.41 -5.83 4.82
CA PRO A 29 23.57 -6.46 6.13
C PRO A 29 22.19 -6.63 6.77
N VAL A 30 21.97 -7.83 7.35
CA VAL A 30 20.73 -8.20 8.04
C VAL A 30 20.41 -7.15 9.11
N ALA A 31 19.52 -6.24 8.80
CA ALA A 31 19.05 -5.25 9.75
C ALA A 31 17.96 -5.90 10.60
N THR A 32 18.19 -6.02 11.90
CA THR A 32 17.18 -6.40 12.93
C THR A 32 16.14 -5.29 13.13
N ALA A 33 15.86 -4.49 12.11
CA ALA A 33 14.97 -3.35 12.20
C ALA A 33 13.51 -3.78 11.97
N ALA A 34 12.60 -3.25 12.78
CA ALA A 34 11.17 -3.34 12.53
C ALA A 34 10.83 -2.75 11.14
N PRO A 35 9.80 -3.26 10.44
CA PRO A 35 9.39 -2.76 9.14
C PRO A 35 9.15 -1.25 9.18
N LYS A 36 9.78 -0.48 8.29
CA LYS A 36 9.70 0.99 8.25
C LYS A 36 8.97 1.50 7.03
N GLU A 37 9.00 0.73 5.95
CA GLU A 37 8.41 1.14 4.69
C GLU A 37 7.00 0.56 4.53
N PRO A 38 6.02 1.36 4.07
CA PRO A 38 4.66 0.88 3.84
C PRO A 38 4.56 -0.04 2.61
N GLY A 39 5.64 -0.20 1.83
CA GLY A 39 5.66 -0.98 0.60
C GLY A 39 4.88 -0.30 -0.54
N GLN A 40 5.58 0.31 -1.48
CA GLN A 40 4.96 1.00 -2.64
C GLN A 40 4.37 0.02 -3.65
N SER A 41 4.84 -1.21 -3.67
CA SER A 41 4.34 -2.28 -4.53
C SER A 41 4.15 -3.57 -3.75
N ALA A 42 3.28 -4.44 -4.24
CA ALA A 42 3.01 -5.74 -3.62
C ALA A 42 4.29 -6.58 -3.49
N PHE A 43 5.16 -6.55 -4.50
CA PHE A 43 6.42 -7.30 -4.44
C PHE A 43 7.37 -6.77 -3.37
N ALA A 44 7.54 -5.45 -3.24
CA ALA A 44 8.38 -4.86 -2.22
C ALA A 44 7.87 -5.19 -0.80
N ALA A 45 6.55 -5.10 -0.60
CA ALA A 45 5.92 -5.47 0.66
C ALA A 45 6.13 -6.95 1.00
N ILE A 46 5.92 -7.85 0.03
CA ILE A 46 6.11 -9.30 0.22
C ILE A 46 7.59 -9.62 0.47
N GLN A 47 8.51 -9.03 -0.28
CA GLN A 47 9.95 -9.26 -0.13
C GLN A 47 10.42 -8.92 1.29
N GLU A 48 10.07 -7.73 1.80
CA GLU A 48 10.44 -7.34 3.17
C GLU A 48 9.88 -8.33 4.21
N ILE A 49 8.64 -8.77 4.05
CA ILE A 49 8.01 -9.74 4.96
C ILE A 49 8.74 -11.09 4.91
N VAL A 50 9.10 -11.58 3.71
CA VAL A 50 9.85 -12.82 3.55
C VAL A 50 11.22 -12.72 4.22
N GLU A 51 11.96 -11.62 4.01
CA GLU A 51 13.25 -11.38 4.65
C GLU A 51 13.16 -11.39 6.19
N ILE A 52 12.10 -10.78 6.75
CA ILE A 52 11.85 -10.79 8.20
C ILE A 52 11.56 -12.21 8.71
N LEU A 53 10.72 -12.97 7.99
CA LEU A 53 10.37 -14.34 8.37
C LEU A 53 11.58 -15.27 8.30
N GLU A 54 12.42 -15.13 7.29
CA GLU A 54 13.65 -15.92 7.12
C GLU A 54 14.72 -15.59 8.16
N ALA A 55 14.79 -14.33 8.59
CA ALA A 55 15.75 -13.89 9.61
C ALA A 55 15.36 -14.30 11.04
N ASP A 56 14.09 -14.62 11.31
CA ASP A 56 13.63 -15.04 12.61
C ASP A 56 13.67 -16.58 12.77
N PRO A 57 14.63 -17.15 13.54
CA PRO A 57 14.74 -18.60 13.74
C PRO A 57 13.54 -19.22 14.45
N LYS A 58 12.64 -18.41 15.00
CA LYS A 58 11.41 -18.87 15.66
C LYS A 58 10.20 -18.87 14.73
N THR A 59 10.39 -18.55 13.45
CA THR A 59 9.29 -18.56 12.47
C THR A 59 8.70 -19.97 12.34
N ASP A 60 7.40 -20.06 12.64
CA ASP A 60 6.64 -21.30 12.42
C ASP A 60 6.17 -21.37 10.96
N TRP A 61 7.01 -21.94 10.11
CA TRP A 61 6.76 -22.07 8.67
C TRP A 61 5.50 -22.87 8.34
N SER A 62 4.96 -23.66 9.27
CA SER A 62 3.70 -24.38 9.06
C SER A 62 2.48 -23.48 9.05
N LYS A 63 2.60 -22.26 9.61
CA LYS A 63 1.53 -21.26 9.67
C LYS A 63 1.71 -20.13 8.66
N VAL A 64 2.90 -19.97 8.08
CA VAL A 64 3.17 -18.90 7.13
C VAL A 64 2.29 -19.05 5.89
N THR A 65 1.62 -17.97 5.53
CA THR A 65 0.76 -17.89 4.35
C THR A 65 0.97 -16.58 3.60
N ILE A 66 1.90 -16.58 2.66
CA ILE A 66 2.17 -15.43 1.77
C ILE A 66 0.98 -15.17 0.84
N ASP A 67 0.21 -16.19 0.50
CA ASP A 67 -1.00 -16.01 -0.32
C ASP A 67 -2.08 -15.18 0.39
N ALA A 68 -2.21 -15.29 1.72
CA ALA A 68 -3.11 -14.43 2.50
C ALA A 68 -2.65 -12.97 2.47
N LEU A 69 -1.34 -12.74 2.63
CA LEU A 69 -0.76 -11.40 2.47
C LEU A 69 -1.01 -10.85 1.06
N ARG A 70 -0.76 -11.66 0.02
CA ARG A 70 -1.03 -11.27 -1.37
C ARG A 70 -2.49 -10.87 -1.57
N ALA A 71 -3.44 -11.65 -1.03
CA ALA A 71 -4.88 -11.34 -1.13
C ALA A 71 -5.20 -9.99 -0.46
N HIS A 72 -4.64 -9.73 0.72
CA HIS A 72 -4.80 -8.45 1.40
C HIS A 72 -4.23 -7.27 0.59
N LEU A 73 -3.05 -7.41 -0.01
CA LEU A 73 -2.46 -6.38 -0.87
C LEU A 73 -3.29 -6.12 -2.13
N ILE A 74 -3.95 -7.15 -2.68
CA ILE A 74 -4.90 -6.98 -3.79
C ILE A 74 -6.11 -6.15 -3.33
N ASP A 75 -6.66 -6.43 -2.15
CA ASP A 75 -7.77 -5.66 -1.59
C ASP A 75 -7.38 -4.19 -1.39
N MET A 76 -6.19 -3.91 -0.86
CA MET A 76 -5.65 -2.55 -0.73
C MET A 76 -5.57 -1.84 -2.08
N ASN A 77 -5.04 -2.49 -3.11
CA ASN A 77 -4.95 -1.94 -4.46
C ASN A 77 -6.34 -1.67 -5.07
N ASN A 78 -7.28 -2.60 -4.91
CA ASN A 78 -8.64 -2.45 -5.40
C ASN A 78 -9.32 -1.22 -4.78
N VAL A 79 -9.17 -1.02 -3.46
CA VAL A 79 -9.72 0.16 -2.79
C VAL A 79 -9.00 1.43 -3.23
N THR A 80 -7.68 1.42 -3.30
CA THR A 80 -6.89 2.62 -3.61
C THR A 80 -7.08 3.10 -5.05
N LEU A 81 -7.15 2.16 -6.01
CA LEU A 81 -7.13 2.46 -7.45
C LEU A 81 -8.50 2.35 -8.12
N GLY A 82 -9.41 1.51 -7.58
CA GLY A 82 -10.67 1.17 -8.23
C GLY A 82 -11.91 1.70 -7.54
N ALA A 83 -11.82 2.19 -6.31
CA ALA A 83 -12.99 2.67 -5.59
C ALA A 83 -13.48 4.03 -6.07
N GLN A 84 -14.80 4.17 -6.18
CA GLN A 84 -15.48 5.43 -6.37
C GLN A 84 -16.04 5.88 -5.01
N VAL A 85 -15.78 7.13 -4.62
CA VAL A 85 -16.12 7.65 -3.29
C VAL A 85 -17.03 8.86 -3.41
N ALA A 86 -18.23 8.75 -2.84
CA ALA A 86 -19.08 9.91 -2.56
C ALA A 86 -18.94 10.28 -1.08
N SER A 87 -18.55 11.55 -0.82
CA SER A 87 -18.30 12.07 0.52
C SER A 87 -19.37 13.05 0.93
N GLU A 88 -19.97 12.87 2.10
CA GLU A 88 -21.03 13.72 2.65
C GLU A 88 -20.66 14.18 4.06
N PRO A 89 -20.65 15.50 4.34
CA PRO A 89 -20.55 15.99 5.71
C PRO A 89 -21.79 15.61 6.51
N ILE A 90 -21.58 15.12 7.73
CA ILE A 90 -22.64 14.85 8.69
C ILE A 90 -22.35 15.60 10.01
N GLU A 91 -23.31 15.63 10.91
CA GLU A 91 -23.09 16.18 12.25
C GLU A 91 -21.95 15.43 12.96
N GLY A 92 -20.93 16.18 13.36
CA GLY A 92 -19.74 15.63 14.03
C GLY A 92 -18.84 14.76 13.19
N GLY A 93 -18.99 14.72 11.84
CA GLY A 93 -18.20 13.78 11.05
C GLY A 93 -18.37 13.86 9.54
N MET A 94 -18.05 12.72 8.91
CA MET A 94 -18.17 12.47 7.47
C MET A 94 -18.79 11.10 7.23
N ARG A 95 -19.59 10.99 6.17
CA ARG A 95 -20.04 9.72 5.60
C ARG A 95 -19.41 9.54 4.24
N TYR A 96 -18.91 8.34 3.99
CA TYR A 96 -18.33 7.93 2.72
C TYR A 96 -19.12 6.75 2.16
N SER A 97 -19.79 6.95 1.02
CA SER A 97 -20.38 5.86 0.25
C SER A 97 -19.35 5.42 -0.79
N VAL A 98 -18.86 4.20 -0.66
CA VAL A 98 -17.72 3.71 -1.44
C VAL A 98 -18.17 2.51 -2.27
N THR A 99 -18.02 2.60 -3.59
CA THR A 99 -18.46 1.58 -4.53
C THR A 99 -17.37 1.22 -5.53
N GLY A 100 -17.49 0.04 -6.13
CA GLY A 100 -16.63 -0.42 -7.19
C GLY A 100 -17.23 -1.60 -7.94
N ALA A 101 -16.84 -1.80 -9.18
CA ALA A 101 -17.34 -2.89 -10.01
C ALA A 101 -16.67 -4.23 -9.67
N GLY A 102 -17.41 -5.31 -9.71
CA GLY A 102 -16.91 -6.68 -9.56
C GLY A 102 -16.07 -6.88 -8.29
N PRO A 103 -14.83 -7.40 -8.40
CA PRO A 103 -13.99 -7.69 -7.25
C PRO A 103 -13.65 -6.47 -6.38
N VAL A 104 -13.69 -5.26 -6.97
CA VAL A 104 -13.44 -4.01 -6.23
C VAL A 104 -14.50 -3.81 -5.14
N GLY A 105 -15.77 -4.05 -5.44
CA GLY A 105 -16.86 -3.94 -4.45
C GLY A 105 -16.68 -4.90 -3.27
N ASP A 106 -16.21 -6.13 -3.53
CA ASP A 106 -15.92 -7.12 -2.49
C ASP A 106 -14.74 -6.69 -1.61
N SER A 107 -13.66 -6.19 -2.23
CA SER A 107 -12.50 -5.63 -1.52
C SER A 107 -12.90 -4.44 -0.64
N ILE A 108 -13.72 -3.53 -1.16
CA ILE A 108 -14.25 -2.39 -0.39
C ILE A 108 -15.00 -2.88 0.86
N ARG A 109 -15.89 -3.86 0.72
CA ARG A 109 -16.63 -4.41 1.87
C ARG A 109 -15.69 -4.95 2.92
N ARG A 110 -14.76 -5.83 2.54
CA ARG A 110 -13.79 -6.41 3.50
C ARG A 110 -12.98 -5.34 4.19
N MET A 111 -12.38 -4.44 3.43
CA MET A 111 -11.47 -3.41 3.95
C MET A 111 -12.18 -2.41 4.86
N LEU A 112 -13.37 -1.92 4.49
CA LEU A 112 -14.06 -0.90 5.29
C LEU A 112 -14.63 -1.49 6.58
N LEU A 113 -15.18 -2.69 6.54
CA LEU A 113 -15.70 -3.36 7.75
C LEU A 113 -14.57 -3.67 8.73
N ALA A 114 -13.45 -4.20 8.24
CA ALA A 114 -12.26 -4.48 9.05
C ALA A 114 -11.66 -3.20 9.64
N HIS A 115 -11.50 -2.16 8.82
CA HIS A 115 -10.97 -0.86 9.26
C HIS A 115 -11.84 -0.23 10.34
N ALA A 116 -13.17 -0.24 10.17
CA ALA A 116 -14.09 0.30 11.17
C ALA A 116 -13.99 -0.48 12.49
N ALA A 117 -13.93 -1.81 12.45
CA ALA A 117 -13.81 -2.64 13.64
C ALA A 117 -12.51 -2.35 14.42
N THR A 118 -11.39 -2.19 13.70
CA THR A 118 -10.06 -1.97 14.30
C THR A 118 -9.87 -0.55 14.82
N MET A 119 -10.40 0.44 14.09
CA MET A 119 -10.13 1.85 14.37
C MET A 119 -11.17 2.50 15.27
N ASN A 120 -12.31 1.83 15.55
CA ASN A 120 -13.35 2.41 16.39
C ASN A 120 -12.83 2.70 17.82
N GLY A 121 -12.97 3.92 18.27
CA GLY A 121 -12.51 4.39 19.57
C GLY A 121 -11.07 4.90 19.60
N VAL A 122 -10.25 4.62 18.58
CA VAL A 122 -8.85 5.07 18.51
C VAL A 122 -8.79 6.60 18.46
N ASN A 123 -8.05 7.20 19.41
CA ASN A 123 -7.92 8.65 19.55
C ASN A 123 -9.26 9.40 19.67
N GLY A 124 -10.31 8.73 20.21
CA GLY A 124 -11.64 9.30 20.37
C GLY A 124 -12.46 9.40 19.07
N TRP A 125 -11.95 8.87 17.97
CA TRP A 125 -12.71 8.78 16.72
C TRP A 125 -13.63 7.56 16.73
N ARG A 126 -14.82 7.71 16.16
CA ARG A 126 -15.79 6.62 16.03
C ARG A 126 -15.93 6.23 14.57
N PHE A 127 -15.87 4.94 14.32
CA PHE A 127 -15.96 4.34 12.99
C PHE A 127 -17.12 3.34 12.97
N GLU A 128 -17.98 3.48 12.00
CA GLU A 128 -19.09 2.56 11.73
C GLU A 128 -19.07 2.24 10.24
N ALA A 129 -19.13 0.96 9.89
CA ALA A 129 -19.23 0.54 8.51
C ALA A 129 -20.40 -0.43 8.30
N SER A 130 -21.04 -0.33 7.15
CA SER A 130 -22.09 -1.25 6.72
C SER A 130 -21.96 -1.56 5.25
N ALA A 131 -22.23 -2.81 4.88
CA ALA A 131 -22.24 -3.25 3.49
C ALA A 131 -23.38 -2.57 2.72
N MET A 132 -23.11 -2.26 1.45
CA MET A 132 -24.12 -1.83 0.49
C MET A 132 -23.92 -2.53 -0.85
N GLU A 133 -24.85 -2.37 -1.78
CA GLU A 133 -24.68 -2.88 -3.13
C GLU A 133 -23.44 -2.27 -3.79
N GLY A 134 -22.57 -3.12 -4.34
CA GLY A 134 -21.33 -2.71 -4.98
C GLY A 134 -20.24 -2.17 -4.03
N GLY A 135 -20.42 -2.24 -2.69
CA GLY A 135 -19.41 -1.71 -1.77
C GLY A 135 -19.85 -1.61 -0.32
N ALA A 136 -19.50 -0.50 0.35
CA ALA A 136 -19.82 -0.24 1.73
C ALA A 136 -19.96 1.27 2.02
N VAL A 137 -20.67 1.58 3.10
CA VAL A 137 -20.69 2.93 3.70
C VAL A 137 -19.80 2.95 4.92
N LEU A 138 -18.93 3.95 5.01
CA LEU A 138 -18.13 4.23 6.19
C LEU A 138 -18.58 5.57 6.79
N THR A 139 -18.99 5.55 8.05
CA THR A 139 -19.30 6.75 8.83
C THR A 139 -18.21 6.99 9.86
N VAL A 140 -17.65 8.19 9.85
CA VAL A 140 -16.56 8.57 10.76
C VAL A 140 -16.97 9.81 11.52
N ARG A 141 -16.95 9.75 12.85
CA ARG A 141 -17.13 10.90 13.73
C ARG A 141 -15.85 11.17 14.48
N ALA A 142 -15.53 12.44 14.67
CA ALA A 142 -14.33 12.89 15.34
C ALA A 142 -14.64 13.97 16.36
N PRO A 143 -13.79 14.14 17.40
CA PRO A 143 -13.88 15.30 18.29
C PRO A 143 -13.89 16.62 17.51
N GLY A 144 -14.59 17.65 18.00
CA GLY A 144 -14.77 18.91 17.27
C GLY A 144 -13.47 19.55 16.81
N ALA A 145 -12.40 19.45 17.59
CA ALA A 145 -11.06 19.93 17.23
C ALA A 145 -10.48 19.22 15.99
N ASP A 146 -10.87 17.97 15.73
CA ASP A 146 -10.36 17.14 14.63
C ASP A 146 -11.22 17.19 13.35
N LEU A 147 -12.36 17.90 13.34
CA LEU A 147 -13.25 17.92 12.18
C LEU A 147 -12.58 18.50 10.92
N ARG A 148 -11.72 19.51 11.07
CA ARG A 148 -10.93 20.04 9.93
C ARG A 148 -9.95 19.01 9.40
N LYS A 149 -9.30 18.28 10.30
CA LYS A 149 -8.38 17.19 9.96
C LYS A 149 -9.10 16.06 9.24
N LEU A 150 -10.27 15.63 9.76
CA LEU A 150 -11.08 14.59 9.11
C LEU A 150 -11.46 14.97 7.67
N ARG A 151 -11.90 16.23 7.46
CA ARG A 151 -12.22 16.72 6.12
C ARG A 151 -11.01 16.77 5.20
N GLY A 152 -9.85 17.22 5.71
CA GLY A 152 -8.60 17.30 4.93
C GLY A 152 -8.03 15.92 4.57
N LEU A 153 -8.19 14.92 5.42
CA LEU A 153 -7.80 13.55 5.14
C LEU A 153 -8.64 12.91 4.04
N GLY A 154 -9.92 13.24 3.98
CA GLY A 154 -10.85 12.56 3.08
C GLY A 154 -10.91 11.06 3.33
N PHE A 155 -11.55 10.32 2.42
CA PHE A 155 -11.68 8.87 2.55
C PHE A 155 -10.30 8.17 2.61
N MET A 156 -9.42 8.45 1.66
CA MET A 156 -8.13 7.75 1.57
C MET A 156 -7.22 8.05 2.76
N GLY A 157 -7.18 9.29 3.24
CA GLY A 157 -6.41 9.64 4.44
C GLY A 157 -6.97 8.99 5.70
N VAL A 158 -8.30 8.79 5.78
CA VAL A 158 -8.94 8.04 6.87
C VAL A 158 -8.53 6.58 6.81
N MET A 159 -8.62 5.93 5.66
CA MET A 159 -8.23 4.52 5.47
C MET A 159 -6.74 4.29 5.71
N ALA A 160 -5.87 5.25 5.38
CA ALA A 160 -4.42 5.14 5.60
C ALA A 160 -4.00 5.27 7.08
N ARG A 161 -4.91 5.65 7.99
CA ARG A 161 -4.62 5.68 9.42
C ARG A 161 -4.75 4.27 10.01
N GLY A 162 -3.78 3.88 10.83
CA GLY A 162 -3.86 2.65 11.62
C GLY A 162 -3.14 1.47 10.97
N MET A 163 -3.83 0.40 10.69
CA MET A 163 -3.31 -0.96 10.54
C MET A 163 -2.82 -1.36 9.13
N HIS A 164 -2.51 -0.41 8.24
CA HIS A 164 -2.09 -0.75 6.87
C HIS A 164 -0.59 -0.57 6.64
N HIS A 165 0.23 -1.02 7.58
CA HIS A 165 1.68 -0.95 7.52
C HIS A 165 2.31 -2.34 7.62
N GLN A 166 3.61 -2.45 7.39
CA GLN A 166 4.33 -3.72 7.30
C GLN A 166 4.20 -4.63 8.53
N ALA A 167 4.02 -4.08 9.73
CA ALA A 167 3.75 -4.91 10.92
C ALA A 167 2.42 -5.68 10.82
N HIS A 168 1.39 -5.08 10.22
CA HIS A 168 0.13 -5.74 9.94
C HIS A 168 0.27 -6.80 8.83
N HIS A 169 1.02 -6.51 7.77
CA HIS A 169 1.34 -7.47 6.72
C HIS A 169 2.09 -8.69 7.26
N LEU A 170 3.03 -8.46 8.19
CA LEU A 170 3.76 -9.53 8.86
C LEU A 170 2.82 -10.42 9.70
N ALA A 171 1.86 -9.84 10.42
CA ALA A 171 0.87 -10.58 11.17
C ALA A 171 0.03 -11.48 10.26
N ILE A 172 -0.49 -10.95 9.15
CA ILE A 172 -1.23 -11.72 8.15
C ILE A 172 -0.37 -12.89 7.60
N ALA A 173 0.89 -12.61 7.24
CA ALA A 173 1.78 -13.62 6.69
C ALA A 173 2.11 -14.74 7.68
N ARG A 174 2.10 -14.44 8.98
CA ARG A 174 2.26 -15.43 10.07
C ARG A 174 1.02 -16.28 10.33
N GLY A 175 -0.07 -16.01 9.62
CA GLY A 175 -1.35 -16.71 9.79
C GLY A 175 -2.25 -16.08 10.86
N ASP A 176 -1.93 -14.90 11.34
CA ASP A 176 -2.81 -14.16 12.23
C ASP A 176 -3.97 -13.55 11.43
N HIS A 177 -5.12 -13.43 12.10
CA HIS A 177 -6.32 -12.78 11.53
C HIS A 177 -6.58 -11.49 12.31
N PRO A 178 -5.89 -10.38 11.97
CA PRO A 178 -5.98 -9.14 12.76
C PRO A 178 -7.30 -8.37 12.59
N HIS A 179 -8.26 -8.92 11.83
CA HIS A 179 -9.64 -8.42 11.66
C HIS A 179 -10.66 -9.54 11.51
#